data_8df3c3201a493e076b02e0f1e9fadd23
#
_entry.id   8df3c3201a493e076b02e0f1e9fadd23
#
_cell.length_a   1.000
_cell.length_b   1.000
_cell.length_c   1.000
_cell.angle_alpha   90.00
_cell.angle_beta   90.00
_cell.angle_gamma   90.00
#
_symmetry.space_group_name_H-M   'P 1'
#
loop_
_entity.id
_entity.type
_entity.pdbx_description
1 polymer ?
#
loop_
_entity_poly.entity_id
_entity_poly.type
_entity_poly.pdbx_seq_one_letter_code
_entity_poly.pdbx_strand_id
1 'polypeptide(L)'
;MGAGEHAELIKRVALGEDASRDAEAAALAASEFERELRVGIGLAREAGAEALKFYGGPLRIEHKTPNDDPVTQADHAANDVILAGLWREFPDDGILSEETIDTARRLSRSRVWVIDPIDGTNGFIAGNGDFAVQIGLAVEGEAAVGVVYLPAADVLYWAAPRAGAWVLRAGNEPEQLRVSDEIDPRRMRLAASRSHRSPRMDAVVRAFGFREEVRRGSVGVKVGLICERQSDLYLHLSPRTKQWDTCAPEAILREAGGRLTDLWGRPYRYNTETVANRNGVVASNGASHPLVTDTLAPLLAGFGRTQV
;
A
#
# COMPACT_ATOMS: atom_id res chain seq x y z
N MET A 1 12.39 -1.29 -21.79
CA MET A 1 11.75 -2.61 -22.03
C MET A 1 11.32 -2.68 -23.48
N GLY A 2 11.68 -3.74 -24.24
CA GLY A 2 11.24 -3.93 -25.62
C GLY A 2 9.78 -4.36 -25.69
N ALA A 3 9.10 -4.14 -26.84
CA ALA A 3 7.68 -4.51 -27.02
C ALA A 3 7.40 -6.00 -26.71
N GLY A 4 8.35 -6.89 -27.01
CA GLY A 4 8.25 -8.32 -26.71
C GLY A 4 8.32 -8.64 -25.21
N GLU A 5 9.20 -7.98 -24.49
CA GLU A 5 9.32 -8.14 -23.01
C GLU A 5 8.08 -7.63 -22.29
N HIS A 6 7.48 -6.55 -22.80
CA HIS A 6 6.24 -5.98 -22.26
C HIS A 6 5.05 -6.93 -22.47
N ALA A 7 4.91 -7.50 -23.67
CA ALA A 7 3.84 -8.47 -23.96
C ALA A 7 3.96 -9.76 -23.13
N GLU A 8 5.20 -10.23 -22.89
CA GLU A 8 5.45 -11.40 -22.04
C GLU A 8 5.17 -11.11 -20.57
N LEU A 9 5.52 -9.91 -20.09
CA LEU A 9 5.17 -9.49 -18.72
C LEU A 9 3.65 -9.48 -18.50
N ILE A 10 2.88 -8.90 -19.45
CA ILE A 10 1.40 -8.88 -19.39
C ILE A 10 0.83 -10.30 -19.34
N LYS A 11 1.32 -11.21 -20.19
CA LYS A 11 0.90 -12.62 -20.19
C LYS A 11 1.18 -13.31 -18.86
N ARG A 12 2.40 -13.17 -18.34
CA ARG A 12 2.83 -13.79 -17.09
C ARG A 12 2.01 -13.28 -15.90
N VAL A 13 1.75 -11.96 -15.85
CA VAL A 13 0.90 -11.32 -14.83
C VAL A 13 -0.54 -11.82 -14.88
N ALA A 14 -1.09 -12.01 -16.10
CA ALA A 14 -2.47 -12.46 -16.27
C ALA A 14 -2.69 -13.96 -15.96
N LEU A 15 -1.68 -14.82 -16.20
CA LEU A 15 -1.84 -16.28 -16.13
C LEU A 15 -1.37 -16.89 -14.81
N GLY A 16 -0.38 -16.29 -14.08
CA GLY A 16 0.30 -16.90 -12.93
C GLY A 16 0.85 -18.30 -13.27
N GLU A 17 2.03 -18.68 -12.80
CA GLU A 17 2.57 -20.03 -13.09
C GLU A 17 1.96 -21.09 -12.17
N ASP A 18 1.63 -22.29 -12.71
CA ASP A 18 0.82 -23.32 -12.03
C ASP A 18 1.44 -23.86 -10.72
N ALA A 19 2.76 -23.99 -10.62
CA ALA A 19 3.41 -24.52 -9.42
C ALA A 19 3.32 -23.60 -8.20
N SER A 20 3.26 -22.27 -8.39
CA SER A 20 3.12 -21.32 -7.30
C SER A 20 1.68 -21.23 -6.77
N ARG A 21 0.69 -21.69 -7.54
CA ARG A 21 -0.74 -21.62 -7.17
C ARG A 21 -1.10 -22.56 -6.01
N ASP A 22 -0.54 -23.76 -5.97
CA ASP A 22 -0.82 -24.71 -4.89
C ASP A 22 -0.23 -24.23 -3.57
N ALA A 23 0.99 -23.67 -3.59
CA ALA A 23 1.63 -23.09 -2.41
C ALA A 23 0.91 -21.79 -1.96
N GLU A 24 0.49 -20.94 -2.90
CA GLU A 24 -0.36 -19.78 -2.63
C GLU A 24 -1.68 -20.22 -1.99
N ALA A 25 -2.36 -21.24 -2.55
CA ALA A 25 -3.60 -21.77 -2.01
C ALA A 25 -3.42 -22.28 -0.57
N ALA A 26 -2.33 -22.98 -0.27
CA ALA A 26 -2.02 -23.44 1.09
C ALA A 26 -1.79 -22.30 2.07
N ALA A 27 -1.11 -21.23 1.66
CA ALA A 27 -0.90 -20.03 2.48
C ALA A 27 -2.20 -19.26 2.76
N LEU A 28 -3.21 -19.37 1.88
CA LEU A 28 -4.52 -18.71 2.03
C LEU A 28 -5.47 -19.52 2.93
N ALA A 29 -5.42 -20.84 2.88
CA ALA A 29 -6.41 -21.75 3.48
C ALA A 29 -6.51 -21.65 5.02
N ALA A 30 -5.54 -21.07 5.70
CA ALA A 30 -5.55 -20.91 7.16
C ALA A 30 -6.40 -19.74 7.67
N SER A 31 -6.88 -18.87 6.78
CA SER A 31 -7.59 -17.65 7.13
C SER A 31 -9.10 -17.79 7.04
N GLU A 32 -9.82 -17.18 7.96
CA GLU A 32 -11.26 -16.94 7.85
C GLU A 32 -11.62 -15.99 6.68
N PHE A 33 -10.64 -15.30 6.12
CA PHE A 33 -10.73 -14.41 4.95
C PHE A 33 -10.16 -15.04 3.67
N GLU A 34 -10.13 -16.37 3.56
CA GLU A 34 -9.58 -17.06 2.38
C GLU A 34 -10.25 -16.58 1.07
N ARG A 35 -11.59 -16.45 1.08
CA ARG A 35 -12.35 -16.00 -0.10
C ARG A 35 -11.97 -14.59 -0.49
N GLU A 36 -11.90 -13.68 0.47
CA GLU A 36 -11.54 -12.27 0.28
C GLU A 36 -10.12 -12.13 -0.27
N LEU A 37 -9.18 -12.89 0.30
CA LEU A 37 -7.80 -12.91 -0.19
C LEU A 37 -7.73 -13.43 -1.63
N ARG A 38 -8.37 -14.56 -1.92
CA ARG A 38 -8.38 -15.17 -3.26
C ARG A 38 -8.95 -14.21 -4.31
N VAL A 39 -10.08 -13.59 -4.02
CA VAL A 39 -10.71 -12.61 -4.92
C VAL A 39 -9.84 -11.36 -5.04
N GLY A 40 -9.36 -10.80 -3.92
CA GLY A 40 -8.52 -9.60 -3.93
C GLY A 40 -7.22 -9.79 -4.71
N ILE A 41 -6.55 -10.94 -4.58
CA ILE A 41 -5.35 -11.30 -5.33
C ILE A 41 -5.65 -11.42 -6.84
N GLY A 42 -6.72 -12.11 -7.20
CA GLY A 42 -7.15 -12.23 -8.60
C GLY A 42 -7.39 -10.85 -9.22
N LEU A 43 -8.17 -10.01 -8.54
CA LEU A 43 -8.48 -8.66 -9.01
C LEU A 43 -7.25 -7.75 -9.06
N ALA A 44 -6.32 -7.86 -8.11
CA ALA A 44 -5.09 -7.07 -8.14
C ALA A 44 -4.21 -7.44 -9.35
N ARG A 45 -4.11 -8.73 -9.69
CA ARG A 45 -3.41 -9.19 -10.90
C ARG A 45 -4.09 -8.74 -12.18
N GLU A 46 -5.42 -8.89 -12.28
CA GLU A 46 -6.20 -8.44 -13.43
C GLU A 46 -6.07 -6.92 -13.64
N ALA A 47 -6.23 -6.13 -12.58
CA ALA A 47 -6.08 -4.68 -12.62
C ALA A 47 -4.64 -4.26 -12.96
N GLY A 48 -3.64 -4.95 -12.42
CA GLY A 48 -2.24 -4.75 -12.76
C GLY A 48 -1.94 -5.04 -14.24
N ALA A 49 -2.52 -6.10 -14.79
CA ALA A 49 -2.40 -6.42 -16.21
C ALA A 49 -3.05 -5.35 -17.10
N GLU A 50 -4.23 -4.81 -16.71
CA GLU A 50 -4.86 -3.69 -17.39
C GLU A 50 -3.98 -2.43 -17.34
N ALA A 51 -3.47 -2.07 -16.17
CA ALA A 51 -2.59 -0.92 -16.01
C ALA A 51 -1.32 -1.03 -16.89
N LEU A 52 -0.71 -2.22 -16.94
CA LEU A 52 0.50 -2.45 -17.73
C LEU A 52 0.30 -2.23 -19.25
N LYS A 53 -0.92 -2.31 -19.78
CA LYS A 53 -1.19 -2.00 -21.20
C LYS A 53 -0.83 -0.56 -21.56
N PHE A 54 -0.84 0.34 -20.58
CA PHE A 54 -0.53 1.76 -20.74
C PHE A 54 0.89 2.11 -20.28
N TYR A 55 1.56 1.23 -19.52
CA TYR A 55 2.84 1.50 -18.90
C TYR A 55 3.97 1.66 -19.94
N GLY A 56 4.68 2.79 -19.86
CA GLY A 56 5.77 3.11 -20.80
C GLY A 56 5.31 3.57 -22.19
N GLY A 57 4.00 3.69 -22.41
CA GLY A 57 3.38 4.23 -23.62
C GLY A 57 2.94 5.70 -23.44
N PRO A 58 2.25 6.26 -24.47
CA PRO A 58 1.66 7.58 -24.38
C PRO A 58 0.51 7.58 -23.36
N LEU A 59 0.54 8.50 -22.38
CA LEU A 59 -0.46 8.63 -21.34
C LEU A 59 -1.29 9.90 -21.54
N ARG A 60 -2.60 9.77 -21.35
CA ARG A 60 -3.48 10.90 -21.11
C ARG A 60 -3.50 11.18 -19.62
N ILE A 61 -2.88 12.27 -19.20
CA ILE A 61 -2.77 12.69 -17.81
C ILE A 61 -3.82 13.77 -17.56
N GLU A 62 -4.63 13.55 -16.53
CA GLU A 62 -5.57 14.52 -15.97
C GLU A 62 -5.12 14.88 -14.55
N HIS A 63 -5.58 15.99 -13.99
CA HIS A 63 -5.24 16.43 -12.64
C HIS A 63 -6.52 16.60 -11.84
N LYS A 64 -6.65 15.87 -10.74
CA LYS A 64 -7.83 15.93 -9.86
C LYS A 64 -7.91 17.23 -9.09
N THR A 65 -6.75 17.86 -8.82
CA THR A 65 -6.65 19.10 -8.06
C THR A 65 -5.62 20.03 -8.68
N PRO A 66 -5.71 21.38 -8.43
CA PRO A 66 -4.68 22.33 -8.88
C PRO A 66 -3.29 22.07 -8.28
N ASN A 67 -3.18 21.23 -7.25
CA ASN A 67 -1.94 20.91 -6.51
C ASN A 67 -1.26 19.62 -6.96
N ASP A 68 -1.50 19.23 -8.21
CA ASP A 68 -0.80 18.14 -8.87
C ASP A 68 -1.06 16.75 -8.25
N ASP A 69 -2.29 16.26 -8.44
CA ASP A 69 -2.69 14.89 -8.12
C ASP A 69 -3.07 14.20 -9.45
N PRO A 70 -2.07 13.64 -10.17
CA PRO A 70 -2.29 13.12 -11.51
C PRO A 70 -3.11 11.83 -11.48
N VAL A 71 -3.95 11.67 -12.50
CA VAL A 71 -4.67 10.44 -12.82
C VAL A 71 -4.51 10.14 -14.30
N THR A 72 -4.46 8.89 -14.66
CA THR A 72 -4.34 8.45 -16.05
C THR A 72 -5.48 7.50 -16.44
N GLN A 73 -5.60 7.22 -17.73
CA GLN A 73 -6.54 6.20 -18.18
C GLN A 73 -6.23 4.79 -17.62
N ALA A 74 -5.00 4.55 -17.15
CA ALA A 74 -4.63 3.30 -16.49
C ALA A 74 -5.29 3.16 -15.11
N ASP A 75 -5.35 4.24 -14.34
CA ASP A 75 -6.00 4.29 -13.02
C ASP A 75 -7.49 3.94 -13.17
N HIS A 76 -8.19 4.53 -14.13
CA HIS A 76 -9.59 4.23 -14.40
C HIS A 76 -9.81 2.79 -14.88
N ALA A 77 -8.98 2.29 -15.80
CA ALA A 77 -9.11 0.92 -16.29
C ALA A 77 -8.87 -0.12 -15.18
N ALA A 78 -7.87 0.09 -14.34
CA ALA A 78 -7.62 -0.76 -13.17
C ALA A 78 -8.76 -0.69 -12.17
N ASN A 79 -9.29 0.52 -11.90
CA ASN A 79 -10.43 0.73 -11.02
C ASN A 79 -11.66 -0.05 -11.48
N ASP A 80 -12.01 0.04 -12.78
CA ASP A 80 -13.20 -0.61 -13.34
C ASP A 80 -13.15 -2.13 -13.17
N VAL A 81 -11.98 -2.75 -13.37
CA VAL A 81 -11.76 -4.19 -13.15
C VAL A 81 -12.03 -4.55 -11.68
N ILE A 82 -11.43 -3.80 -10.74
CA ILE A 82 -11.57 -4.09 -9.32
C ILE A 82 -13.03 -3.94 -8.88
N LEU A 83 -13.67 -2.83 -9.25
CA LEU A 83 -15.05 -2.57 -8.85
C LEU A 83 -16.03 -3.61 -9.39
N ALA A 84 -15.92 -3.96 -10.68
CA ALA A 84 -16.79 -4.95 -11.29
C ALA A 84 -16.67 -6.31 -10.60
N GLY A 85 -15.43 -6.73 -10.23
CA GLY A 85 -15.17 -7.95 -9.52
C GLY A 85 -15.73 -7.93 -8.09
N LEU A 86 -15.49 -6.86 -7.34
CA LEU A 86 -15.97 -6.74 -5.95
C LEU A 86 -17.50 -6.67 -5.87
N TRP A 87 -18.18 -5.94 -6.75
CA TRP A 87 -19.65 -5.91 -6.78
C TRP A 87 -20.26 -7.28 -7.09
N ARG A 88 -19.60 -8.05 -7.97
CA ARG A 88 -20.05 -9.41 -8.30
C ARG A 88 -19.88 -10.38 -7.13
N GLU A 89 -18.72 -10.32 -6.45
CA GLU A 89 -18.35 -11.28 -5.41
C GLU A 89 -18.87 -10.88 -4.01
N PHE A 90 -18.97 -9.59 -3.71
CA PHE A 90 -19.35 -9.05 -2.39
C PHE A 90 -20.38 -7.91 -2.53
N PRO A 91 -21.60 -8.20 -3.03
CA PRO A 91 -22.60 -7.17 -3.35
C PRO A 91 -23.11 -6.38 -2.12
N ASP A 92 -22.95 -6.94 -0.93
CA ASP A 92 -23.39 -6.34 0.33
C ASP A 92 -22.31 -5.50 1.03
N ASP A 93 -21.05 -5.58 0.60
CA ASP A 93 -19.95 -4.81 1.17
C ASP A 93 -19.98 -3.36 0.66
N GLY A 94 -19.44 -2.43 1.46
CA GLY A 94 -19.18 -1.08 1.00
C GLY A 94 -17.91 -1.02 0.15
N ILE A 95 -17.78 0.03 -0.66
CA ILE A 95 -16.56 0.28 -1.44
C ILE A 95 -16.17 1.76 -1.28
N LEU A 96 -14.89 1.99 -1.00
CA LEU A 96 -14.21 3.28 -1.07
C LEU A 96 -13.04 3.14 -2.03
N SER A 97 -13.07 3.83 -3.16
CA SER A 97 -11.97 3.85 -4.12
C SER A 97 -11.51 5.28 -4.40
N GLU A 98 -10.22 5.45 -4.66
CA GLU A 98 -9.65 6.74 -5.05
C GLU A 98 -10.28 7.32 -6.30
N GLU A 99 -10.62 6.47 -7.28
CA GLU A 99 -11.11 6.88 -8.61
C GLU A 99 -12.63 6.92 -8.73
N THR A 100 -13.35 6.78 -7.61
CA THR A 100 -14.80 6.77 -7.61
C THR A 100 -15.37 7.83 -6.67
N ILE A 101 -16.44 8.50 -7.09
CA ILE A 101 -17.15 9.46 -6.23
C ILE A 101 -17.71 8.74 -5.01
N ASP A 102 -17.26 9.14 -3.83
CA ASP A 102 -17.75 8.59 -2.57
C ASP A 102 -19.17 9.12 -2.30
N THR A 103 -20.14 8.21 -2.24
CA THR A 103 -21.53 8.53 -1.94
C THR A 103 -21.86 8.44 -0.46
N ALA A 104 -20.90 8.18 0.40
CA ALA A 104 -21.03 7.94 1.84
C ALA A 104 -21.93 6.73 2.23
N ARG A 105 -22.48 5.99 1.26
CA ARG A 105 -23.31 4.79 1.54
C ARG A 105 -22.52 3.71 2.29
N ARG A 106 -21.21 3.66 2.06
CA ARG A 106 -20.29 2.75 2.75
C ARG A 106 -20.27 2.95 4.28
N LEU A 107 -20.57 4.16 4.78
CA LEU A 107 -20.52 4.49 6.21
C LEU A 107 -21.49 3.65 7.06
N SER A 108 -22.53 3.12 6.44
CA SER A 108 -23.49 2.20 7.09
C SER A 108 -23.08 0.72 7.02
N ARG A 109 -21.94 0.41 6.43
CA ARG A 109 -21.47 -0.97 6.26
C ARG A 109 -20.35 -1.29 7.25
N SER A 110 -20.42 -2.47 7.85
CA SER A 110 -19.36 -2.98 8.73
C SER A 110 -18.15 -3.50 7.95
N ARG A 111 -18.34 -3.87 6.68
CA ARG A 111 -17.31 -4.37 5.77
C ARG A 111 -17.17 -3.40 4.60
N VAL A 112 -15.97 -2.90 4.36
CA VAL A 112 -15.69 -1.92 3.30
C VAL A 112 -14.37 -2.23 2.61
N TRP A 113 -14.43 -2.43 1.31
CA TRP A 113 -13.26 -2.51 0.45
C TRP A 113 -12.69 -1.12 0.23
N VAL A 114 -11.41 -0.96 0.47
CA VAL A 114 -10.67 0.32 0.38
C VAL A 114 -9.58 0.16 -0.66
N ILE A 115 -9.68 0.90 -1.77
CA ILE A 115 -8.98 0.60 -3.01
C ILE A 115 -8.17 1.80 -3.48
N ASP A 116 -6.91 1.57 -3.82
CA ASP A 116 -6.10 2.44 -4.67
C ASP A 116 -5.70 1.66 -5.93
N PRO A 117 -6.26 2.00 -7.09
CA PRO A 117 -5.97 1.28 -8.33
C PRO A 117 -4.52 1.42 -8.78
N ILE A 118 -3.88 2.58 -8.54
CA ILE A 118 -2.46 2.83 -8.83
C ILE A 118 -1.87 3.77 -7.77
N ASP A 119 -1.56 3.23 -6.57
CA ASP A 119 -0.74 3.97 -5.60
C ASP A 119 0.63 4.29 -6.19
N GLY A 120 0.91 5.57 -6.36
CA GLY A 120 2.14 6.03 -6.98
C GLY A 120 2.02 6.36 -8.46
N THR A 121 0.94 7.00 -8.90
CA THR A 121 0.70 7.43 -10.30
C THR A 121 1.88 8.23 -10.88
N ASN A 122 2.57 9.05 -10.09
CA ASN A 122 3.81 9.70 -10.52
C ASN A 122 4.93 8.70 -10.90
N GLY A 123 5.05 7.60 -10.18
CA GLY A 123 5.98 6.51 -10.49
C GLY A 123 5.59 5.76 -11.75
N PHE A 124 4.30 5.55 -11.93
CA PHE A 124 3.74 4.96 -13.15
C PHE A 124 4.02 5.82 -14.38
N ILE A 125 3.72 7.12 -14.32
CA ILE A 125 3.98 8.10 -15.40
C ILE A 125 5.48 8.16 -15.72
N ALA A 126 6.33 8.16 -14.70
CA ALA A 126 7.79 8.20 -14.88
C ALA A 126 8.39 6.88 -15.40
N GLY A 127 7.63 5.79 -15.49
CA GLY A 127 8.11 4.50 -15.95
C GLY A 127 9.18 3.86 -15.06
N ASN A 128 9.21 4.17 -13.76
CA ASN A 128 10.28 3.74 -12.85
C ASN A 128 9.92 2.53 -11.97
N GLY A 129 8.72 1.98 -12.11
CA GLY A 129 8.25 0.80 -11.39
C GLY A 129 7.76 1.05 -9.96
N ASP A 130 7.82 2.28 -9.45
CA ASP A 130 7.41 2.63 -8.09
C ASP A 130 5.89 2.88 -8.00
N PHE A 131 5.09 1.89 -8.34
CA PHE A 131 3.63 1.92 -8.22
C PHE A 131 3.05 0.56 -7.84
N ALA A 132 1.87 0.55 -7.25
CA ALA A 132 1.20 -0.68 -6.82
C ALA A 132 -0.32 -0.59 -6.97
N VAL A 133 -0.98 -1.72 -7.22
CA VAL A 133 -2.42 -1.90 -7.02
C VAL A 133 -2.64 -2.25 -5.55
N GLN A 134 -3.51 -1.54 -4.85
CA GLN A 134 -3.81 -1.79 -3.44
C GLN A 134 -5.30 -2.10 -3.24
N ILE A 135 -5.58 -3.25 -2.63
CA ILE A 135 -6.94 -3.69 -2.28
C ILE A 135 -6.94 -4.08 -0.82
N GLY A 136 -7.57 -3.26 0.03
CA GLY A 136 -7.77 -3.53 1.45
C GLY A 136 -9.22 -3.85 1.77
N LEU A 137 -9.47 -4.68 2.78
CA LEU A 137 -10.78 -4.82 3.39
C LEU A 137 -10.71 -4.32 4.84
N ALA A 138 -11.53 -3.35 5.14
CA ALA A 138 -11.78 -2.93 6.52
C ALA A 138 -13.03 -3.62 7.07
N VAL A 139 -12.93 -4.18 8.28
CA VAL A 139 -14.03 -4.79 9.02
C VAL A 139 -14.17 -4.05 10.35
N GLU A 140 -15.38 -3.55 10.64
CA GLU A 140 -15.66 -2.74 11.83
C GLU A 140 -14.67 -1.56 11.98
N GLY A 141 -14.22 -1.03 10.85
CA GLY A 141 -13.28 0.10 10.78
C GLY A 141 -11.81 -0.25 11.04
N GLU A 142 -11.44 -1.52 11.08
CA GLU A 142 -10.05 -1.99 11.21
C GLU A 142 -9.60 -2.68 9.92
N ALA A 143 -8.38 -2.43 9.48
CA ALA A 143 -7.82 -3.12 8.32
C ALA A 143 -7.72 -4.63 8.60
N ALA A 144 -8.49 -5.46 7.90
CA ALA A 144 -8.50 -6.91 8.08
C ALA A 144 -7.68 -7.61 6.99
N VAL A 145 -7.98 -7.36 5.72
CA VAL A 145 -7.28 -7.96 4.58
C VAL A 145 -6.47 -6.90 3.85
N GLY A 146 -5.28 -7.26 3.42
CA GLY A 146 -4.46 -6.43 2.56
C GLY A 146 -3.89 -7.21 1.38
N VAL A 147 -4.03 -6.64 0.19
CA VAL A 147 -3.37 -7.10 -1.04
C VAL A 147 -2.69 -5.90 -1.66
N VAL A 148 -1.38 -6.01 -1.91
CA VAL A 148 -0.57 -5.01 -2.59
C VAL A 148 0.20 -5.71 -3.71
N TYR A 149 -0.05 -5.32 -4.94
CA TYR A 149 0.58 -5.91 -6.11
C TYR A 149 1.40 -4.86 -6.87
N LEU A 150 2.65 -5.18 -7.16
CA LEU A 150 3.60 -4.36 -7.92
C LEU A 150 3.71 -4.92 -9.36
N PRO A 151 2.89 -4.46 -10.32
CA PRO A 151 2.79 -5.11 -11.62
C PRO A 151 4.11 -5.07 -12.42
N ALA A 152 4.87 -3.98 -12.32
CA ALA A 152 6.12 -3.81 -13.06
C ALA A 152 7.22 -4.77 -12.60
N ALA A 153 7.15 -5.27 -11.37
CA ALA A 153 8.13 -6.19 -10.78
C ALA A 153 7.57 -7.61 -10.63
N ASP A 154 6.25 -7.80 -10.85
CA ASP A 154 5.51 -9.02 -10.57
C ASP A 154 5.75 -9.52 -9.14
N VAL A 155 5.52 -8.61 -8.18
CA VAL A 155 5.64 -8.89 -6.74
C VAL A 155 4.29 -8.66 -6.08
N LEU A 156 3.79 -9.68 -5.40
CA LEU A 156 2.49 -9.67 -4.72
C LEU A 156 2.70 -9.84 -3.22
N TYR A 157 2.15 -8.92 -2.44
CA TYR A 157 2.05 -9.02 -0.98
C TYR A 157 0.59 -9.24 -0.59
N TRP A 158 0.35 -10.10 0.40
CA TRP A 158 -0.98 -10.26 1.00
C TRP A 158 -0.90 -10.60 2.47
N ALA A 159 -1.95 -10.28 3.18
CA ALA A 159 -2.13 -10.66 4.57
C ALA A 159 -3.59 -10.67 4.99
N ALA A 160 -3.90 -11.52 5.97
CA ALA A 160 -5.13 -11.51 6.72
C ALA A 160 -4.90 -12.05 8.13
N PRO A 161 -5.80 -11.77 9.10
CA PRO A 161 -5.70 -12.31 10.45
C PRO A 161 -5.49 -13.84 10.45
N ARG A 162 -4.51 -14.32 11.23
CA ARG A 162 -4.11 -15.72 11.38
C ARG A 162 -3.45 -16.35 10.15
N ALA A 163 -3.58 -15.79 8.96
CA ALA A 163 -2.81 -16.24 7.79
C ALA A 163 -1.36 -15.74 7.84
N GLY A 164 -1.10 -14.66 8.57
CA GLY A 164 0.18 -13.95 8.52
C GLY A 164 0.32 -13.09 7.25
N ALA A 165 1.50 -12.55 7.03
CA ALA A 165 1.84 -11.76 5.85
C ALA A 165 2.80 -12.55 4.95
N TRP A 166 2.59 -12.44 3.64
CA TRP A 166 3.30 -13.21 2.63
C TRP A 166 3.73 -12.32 1.46
N VAL A 167 4.78 -12.76 0.78
CA VAL A 167 5.20 -12.21 -0.51
C VAL A 167 5.38 -13.34 -1.52
N LEU A 168 4.90 -13.12 -2.74
CA LEU A 168 5.16 -13.96 -3.90
C LEU A 168 5.84 -13.14 -4.98
N ARG A 169 6.93 -13.66 -5.51
CA ARG A 169 7.65 -13.10 -6.66
C ARG A 169 7.57 -14.07 -7.83
N ALA A 170 7.55 -13.54 -9.04
CA ALA A 170 7.50 -14.35 -10.25
C ALA A 170 8.45 -15.55 -10.21
N GLY A 171 7.90 -16.74 -10.47
CA GLY A 171 8.67 -18.00 -10.52
C GLY A 171 9.16 -18.55 -9.18
N ASN A 172 8.74 -17.96 -8.04
CA ASN A 172 9.11 -18.42 -6.71
C ASN A 172 7.92 -18.98 -5.94
N GLU A 173 8.20 -19.67 -4.84
CA GLU A 173 7.21 -20.03 -3.83
C GLU A 173 6.90 -18.82 -2.92
N PRO A 174 5.69 -18.74 -2.31
CA PRO A 174 5.38 -17.71 -1.32
C PRO A 174 6.33 -17.77 -0.11
N GLU A 175 6.83 -16.60 0.30
CA GLU A 175 7.66 -16.43 1.47
C GLU A 175 6.89 -15.70 2.57
N GLN A 176 6.94 -16.20 3.81
CA GLN A 176 6.33 -15.54 4.95
C GLN A 176 7.14 -14.31 5.35
N LEU A 177 6.48 -13.19 5.48
CA LEU A 177 7.07 -11.91 5.84
C LEU A 177 7.19 -11.74 7.35
N ARG A 178 8.28 -11.12 7.78
CA ARG A 178 8.48 -10.64 9.15
C ARG A 178 9.35 -9.41 9.14
N VAL A 179 8.96 -8.39 9.87
CA VAL A 179 9.74 -7.16 10.05
C VAL A 179 11.05 -7.41 10.81
N SER A 180 11.97 -6.43 10.79
CA SER A 180 13.18 -6.44 11.60
C SER A 180 12.85 -6.15 13.08
N ASP A 181 13.82 -6.37 13.96
CA ASP A 181 13.77 -6.02 15.38
C ASP A 181 14.72 -4.85 15.75
N GLU A 182 15.22 -4.12 14.74
CA GLU A 182 16.14 -3.00 14.96
C GLU A 182 15.45 -1.83 15.68
N ILE A 183 16.01 -1.37 16.78
CA ILE A 183 15.49 -0.28 17.59
C ILE A 183 16.39 0.96 17.63
N ASP A 184 17.67 0.84 17.22
CA ASP A 184 18.59 1.98 17.16
C ASP A 184 18.39 2.76 15.86
N PRO A 185 17.89 4.02 15.88
CA PRO A 185 17.69 4.82 14.68
C PRO A 185 18.95 4.92 13.78
N ARG A 186 20.15 4.94 14.39
CA ARG A 186 21.41 5.02 13.63
C ARG A 186 21.73 3.77 12.83
N ARG A 187 21.04 2.67 13.10
CA ARG A 187 21.14 1.40 12.37
C ARG A 187 19.93 1.17 11.47
N MET A 188 18.84 1.92 11.70
CA MET A 188 17.61 1.84 10.91
C MET A 188 17.77 2.45 9.53
N ARG A 189 17.03 1.89 8.58
CA ARG A 189 16.89 2.36 7.19
C ARG A 189 15.51 2.98 7.04
N LEU A 190 15.48 4.23 6.56
CA LEU A 190 14.25 4.97 6.30
C LEU A 190 13.79 4.73 4.87
N ALA A 191 12.60 4.16 4.67
CA ALA A 191 11.91 4.23 3.40
C ALA A 191 11.38 5.67 3.21
N ALA A 192 11.96 6.40 2.27
CA ALA A 192 11.65 7.80 2.03
C ALA A 192 10.86 7.99 0.74
N SER A 193 9.98 9.01 0.69
CA SER A 193 9.30 9.37 -0.55
C SER A 193 10.28 9.91 -1.58
N ARG A 194 10.17 9.42 -2.82
CA ARG A 194 10.96 9.92 -3.95
C ARG A 194 10.54 11.32 -4.37
N SER A 195 9.24 11.60 -4.34
CA SER A 195 8.63 12.81 -4.90
C SER A 195 8.36 13.91 -3.84
N HIS A 196 8.32 13.55 -2.55
CA HIS A 196 7.86 14.44 -1.49
C HIS A 196 8.92 14.63 -0.40
N ARG A 197 9.90 15.49 -0.68
CA ARG A 197 10.90 15.90 0.32
C ARG A 197 10.54 17.30 0.83
N SER A 198 10.71 17.54 2.11
CA SER A 198 10.46 18.84 2.73
C SER A 198 11.54 19.19 3.75
N PRO A 199 11.76 20.49 4.05
CA PRO A 199 12.70 20.89 5.11
C PRO A 199 12.38 20.28 6.48
N ARG A 200 11.09 20.02 6.78
CA ARG A 200 10.66 19.32 8.00
C ARG A 200 11.15 17.89 8.02
N MET A 201 11.06 17.17 6.88
CA MET A 201 11.60 15.82 6.77
C MET A 201 13.13 15.81 6.91
N ASP A 202 13.84 16.82 6.38
CA ASP A 202 15.27 16.95 6.57
C ASP A 202 15.65 17.15 8.05
N ALA A 203 14.85 17.88 8.81
CA ALA A 203 15.04 18.03 10.24
C ALA A 203 14.83 16.72 10.99
N VAL A 204 13.79 15.93 10.63
CA VAL A 204 13.55 14.61 11.18
C VAL A 204 14.73 13.68 10.89
N VAL A 205 15.17 13.58 9.63
CA VAL A 205 16.30 12.72 9.25
C VAL A 205 17.57 13.06 10.04
N ARG A 206 17.87 14.37 10.21
CA ARG A 206 19.02 14.79 11.04
C ARG A 206 18.86 14.41 12.50
N ALA A 207 17.66 14.55 13.06
CA ALA A 207 17.41 14.25 14.48
C ALA A 207 17.55 12.75 14.80
N PHE A 208 17.10 11.87 13.90
CA PHE A 208 17.20 10.43 14.05
C PHE A 208 18.58 9.88 13.69
N GLY A 209 19.25 10.48 12.72
CA GLY A 209 20.57 10.04 12.23
C GLY A 209 20.53 8.66 11.56
N PHE A 210 19.47 8.38 10.78
CA PHE A 210 19.29 7.09 10.11
C PHE A 210 20.54 6.63 9.35
N ARG A 211 20.77 5.32 9.33
CA ARG A 211 21.87 4.69 8.59
C ARG A 211 21.77 4.96 7.09
N GLU A 212 20.55 4.91 6.55
CA GLU A 212 20.30 4.96 5.12
C GLU A 212 18.90 5.49 4.81
N GLU A 213 18.73 6.15 3.67
CA GLU A 213 17.44 6.50 3.10
C GLU A 213 17.23 5.71 1.78
N VAL A 214 16.24 4.81 1.76
CA VAL A 214 15.81 4.08 0.57
C VAL A 214 14.65 4.82 -0.07
N ARG A 215 14.88 5.46 -1.21
CA ARG A 215 13.85 6.28 -1.88
C ARG A 215 13.00 5.47 -2.82
N ARG A 216 11.66 5.48 -2.56
CA ARG A 216 10.63 4.84 -3.38
C ARG A 216 9.40 5.72 -3.52
N GLY A 217 8.63 5.50 -4.61
CA GLY A 217 7.23 5.93 -4.74
C GLY A 217 6.30 5.05 -3.91
N SER A 218 4.97 5.15 -4.09
CA SER A 218 3.96 4.26 -3.48
C SER A 218 4.08 4.06 -1.95
N VAL A 219 3.00 4.03 -1.22
CA VAL A 219 2.98 3.63 0.21
C VAL A 219 3.14 2.13 0.31
N GLY A 220 2.43 1.37 -0.54
CA GLY A 220 2.52 -0.08 -0.57
C GLY A 220 3.92 -0.60 -0.82
N VAL A 221 4.65 0.00 -1.78
CA VAL A 221 6.08 -0.35 -2.03
C VAL A 221 6.92 -0.12 -0.78
N LYS A 222 6.78 1.04 -0.10
CA LYS A 222 7.58 1.36 1.09
C LYS A 222 7.27 0.45 2.28
N VAL A 223 6.01 0.10 2.48
CA VAL A 223 5.62 -0.86 3.51
C VAL A 223 6.13 -2.26 3.18
N GLY A 224 6.05 -2.69 1.91
CA GLY A 224 6.66 -3.94 1.45
C GLY A 224 8.13 -4.04 1.83
N LEU A 225 8.92 -2.97 1.63
CA LEU A 225 10.33 -2.93 2.03
C LEU A 225 10.53 -3.13 3.54
N ILE A 226 9.62 -2.63 4.39
CA ILE A 226 9.69 -2.86 5.84
C ILE A 226 9.41 -4.33 6.16
N CYS A 227 8.38 -4.91 5.55
CA CYS A 227 8.03 -6.31 5.74
C CYS A 227 9.14 -7.27 5.25
N GLU A 228 9.91 -6.88 4.25
CA GLU A 228 11.07 -7.63 3.72
C GLU A 228 12.38 -7.34 4.45
N ARG A 229 12.37 -6.55 5.52
CA ARG A 229 13.59 -6.13 6.23
C ARG A 229 14.59 -5.37 5.37
N GLN A 230 14.13 -4.73 4.29
CA GLN A 230 14.94 -3.85 3.45
C GLN A 230 14.91 -2.39 3.95
N SER A 231 13.87 -2.05 4.74
CA SER A 231 13.75 -0.81 5.51
C SER A 231 13.16 -1.12 6.88
N ASP A 232 13.19 -0.16 7.79
CA ASP A 232 12.74 -0.35 9.17
C ASP A 232 11.64 0.64 9.54
N LEU A 233 11.54 1.75 8.78
CA LEU A 233 10.64 2.86 9.06
C LEU A 233 10.23 3.57 7.76
N TYR A 234 8.96 4.00 7.70
CA TYR A 234 8.44 4.98 6.76
C TYR A 234 7.74 6.10 7.51
N LEU A 235 8.00 7.34 7.12
CA LEU A 235 7.39 8.54 7.68
C LEU A 235 6.79 9.40 6.58
N HIS A 236 5.54 9.84 6.79
CA HIS A 236 4.88 10.81 5.93
C HIS A 236 4.33 11.97 6.77
N LEU A 237 4.98 13.13 6.70
CA LEU A 237 4.66 14.27 7.57
C LEU A 237 3.46 15.10 7.08
N SER A 238 3.00 14.95 5.84
CA SER A 238 1.90 15.76 5.30
C SER A 238 0.55 15.05 5.41
N PRO A 239 -0.60 15.77 5.34
CA PRO A 239 -1.93 15.19 5.36
C PRO A 239 -2.40 14.72 3.97
N ARG A 240 -1.48 14.37 3.06
CA ARG A 240 -1.82 14.04 1.67
C ARG A 240 -2.29 12.61 1.47
N THR A 241 -1.83 11.67 2.33
CA THR A 241 -2.29 10.28 2.25
C THR A 241 -3.76 10.16 2.65
N LYS A 242 -4.42 9.17 2.09
CA LYS A 242 -5.82 8.83 2.30
C LYS A 242 -5.96 7.42 2.87
N GLN A 243 -7.17 7.00 3.18
CA GLN A 243 -7.45 5.65 3.67
C GLN A 243 -7.00 4.56 2.69
N TRP A 244 -7.14 4.79 1.39
CA TRP A 244 -6.75 3.83 0.35
C TRP A 244 -5.23 3.65 0.22
N ASP A 245 -4.42 4.65 0.55
CA ASP A 245 -2.96 4.50 0.60
C ASP A 245 -2.50 3.60 1.75
N THR A 246 -3.31 3.43 2.80
CA THR A 246 -2.84 2.83 4.07
C THR A 246 -3.55 1.54 4.47
N CYS A 247 -4.79 1.29 4.05
CA CYS A 247 -5.59 0.16 4.52
C CYS A 247 -4.93 -1.20 4.19
N ALA A 248 -4.64 -1.45 2.93
CA ALA A 248 -3.97 -2.69 2.53
C ALA A 248 -2.55 -2.82 3.11
N PRO A 249 -1.70 -1.77 3.03
CA PRO A 249 -0.37 -1.80 3.65
C PRO A 249 -0.39 -2.02 5.16
N GLU A 250 -1.37 -1.45 5.89
CA GLU A 250 -1.49 -1.66 7.34
C GLU A 250 -1.76 -3.11 7.69
N ALA A 251 -2.71 -3.76 7.00
CA ALA A 251 -3.02 -5.17 7.23
C ALA A 251 -1.76 -6.05 7.02
N ILE A 252 -1.01 -5.80 5.94
CA ILE A 252 0.22 -6.54 5.64
C ILE A 252 1.29 -6.28 6.71
N LEU A 253 1.53 -5.02 7.05
CA LEU A 253 2.54 -4.66 8.03
C LEU A 253 2.25 -5.24 9.42
N ARG A 254 0.99 -5.20 9.86
CA ARG A 254 0.58 -5.73 11.14
C ARG A 254 0.79 -7.24 11.23
N GLU A 255 0.39 -7.98 10.21
CA GLU A 255 0.56 -9.43 10.18
C GLU A 255 2.04 -9.85 10.02
N ALA A 256 2.89 -8.95 9.50
CA ALA A 256 4.35 -9.12 9.49
C ALA A 256 5.02 -8.76 10.85
N GLY A 257 4.25 -8.27 11.84
CA GLY A 257 4.73 -7.87 13.17
C GLY A 257 5.12 -6.39 13.29
N GLY A 258 4.85 -5.58 12.27
CA GLY A 258 5.06 -4.14 12.29
C GLY A 258 3.86 -3.35 12.81
N ARG A 259 3.93 -2.03 12.70
CA ARG A 259 2.88 -1.13 13.16
C ARG A 259 2.74 0.10 12.26
N LEU A 260 1.49 0.46 11.95
CA LEU A 260 1.14 1.69 11.22
C LEU A 260 0.19 2.53 12.07
N THR A 261 0.52 3.83 12.22
CA THR A 261 -0.26 4.79 13.01
C THR A 261 -0.17 6.18 12.41
N ASP A 262 -0.87 7.14 13.02
CA ASP A 262 -0.57 8.55 12.80
C ASP A 262 0.77 8.95 13.45
N LEU A 263 1.21 10.19 13.26
CA LEU A 263 2.49 10.70 13.78
C LEU A 263 2.55 10.78 15.32
N TRP A 264 1.42 10.63 16.00
CA TRP A 264 1.32 10.62 17.49
C TRP A 264 1.11 9.20 18.04
N GLY A 265 1.21 8.17 17.20
CA GLY A 265 1.08 6.77 17.61
C GLY A 265 -0.35 6.28 17.74
N ARG A 266 -1.37 7.03 17.27
CA ARG A 266 -2.77 6.57 17.27
C ARG A 266 -3.05 5.69 16.07
N PRO A 267 -3.73 4.55 16.26
CA PRO A 267 -4.14 3.70 15.14
C PRO A 267 -5.15 4.42 14.25
N TYR A 268 -5.13 4.09 12.96
CA TYR A 268 -6.14 4.55 12.03
C TYR A 268 -7.46 3.80 12.20
N ARG A 269 -8.53 4.50 11.84
CA ARG A 269 -9.85 3.89 11.64
C ARG A 269 -10.26 4.12 10.20
N TYR A 270 -10.65 3.05 9.55
CA TYR A 270 -11.13 3.08 8.17
C TYR A 270 -12.65 3.22 8.13
N ASN A 271 -13.19 3.50 6.94
CA ASN A 271 -14.61 3.75 6.76
C ASN A 271 -15.15 4.93 7.59
N THR A 272 -14.36 6.00 7.71
CA THR A 272 -14.78 7.24 8.37
C THR A 272 -15.23 8.28 7.33
N GLU A 273 -15.97 9.33 7.74
CA GLU A 273 -16.39 10.43 6.86
C GLU A 273 -15.19 11.12 6.20
N THR A 274 -14.14 11.34 6.98
CA THR A 274 -12.90 11.94 6.47
C THR A 274 -11.99 10.85 5.96
N VAL A 275 -11.76 10.81 4.66
CA VAL A 275 -10.84 9.84 4.03
C VAL A 275 -9.36 10.22 4.18
N ALA A 276 -9.07 11.48 4.50
CA ALA A 276 -7.69 11.98 4.61
C ALA A 276 -7.03 11.55 5.92
N ASN A 277 -5.80 11.06 5.84
CA ASN A 277 -4.91 10.78 6.98
C ASN A 277 -4.27 12.08 7.49
N ARG A 278 -5.09 12.95 8.09
CA ARG A 278 -4.70 14.35 8.43
C ARG A 278 -3.48 14.45 9.32
N ASN A 279 -3.27 13.46 10.17
CA ASN A 279 -2.19 13.42 11.13
C ASN A 279 -0.86 12.85 10.57
N GLY A 280 -0.79 12.57 9.26
CA GLY A 280 0.39 11.95 8.64
C GLY A 280 0.55 10.47 9.02
N VAL A 281 1.60 9.79 8.58
CA VAL A 281 1.78 8.34 8.74
C VAL A 281 3.14 8.00 9.33
N VAL A 282 3.15 7.06 10.28
CA VAL A 282 4.31 6.30 10.75
C VAL A 282 4.06 4.83 10.49
N ALA A 283 4.89 4.19 9.68
CA ALA A 283 4.93 2.73 9.54
C ALA A 283 6.31 2.24 9.94
N SER A 284 6.39 1.28 10.84
CA SER A 284 7.64 0.80 11.42
C SER A 284 7.65 -0.71 11.62
N ASN A 285 8.82 -1.24 11.95
CA ASN A 285 9.02 -2.63 12.34
C ASN A 285 8.38 -3.03 13.69
N GLY A 286 7.54 -2.17 14.28
CA GLY A 286 6.83 -2.43 15.54
C GLY A 286 7.71 -2.24 16.78
N ALA A 287 8.83 -2.90 16.87
CA ALA A 287 9.75 -2.79 18.02
C ALA A 287 10.25 -1.36 18.26
N SER A 288 10.55 -0.61 17.21
CA SER A 288 11.00 0.77 17.27
C SER A 288 9.86 1.79 17.39
N HIS A 289 8.60 1.39 17.22
CA HIS A 289 7.47 2.31 17.07
C HIS A 289 7.32 3.32 18.23
N PRO A 290 7.37 2.91 19.52
CA PRO A 290 7.29 3.84 20.64
C PRO A 290 8.43 4.88 20.61
N LEU A 291 9.67 4.43 20.40
CA LEU A 291 10.82 5.32 20.33
C LEU A 291 10.69 6.33 19.19
N VAL A 292 10.16 5.89 18.03
CA VAL A 292 9.95 6.75 16.87
C VAL A 292 8.92 7.83 17.19
N THR A 293 7.77 7.49 17.74
CA THR A 293 6.72 8.46 18.09
C THR A 293 7.17 9.44 19.17
N ASP A 294 7.88 8.96 20.20
CA ASP A 294 8.43 9.80 21.27
C ASP A 294 9.48 10.80 20.75
N THR A 295 10.34 10.35 19.83
CA THR A 295 11.35 11.22 19.17
C THR A 295 10.71 12.23 18.22
N LEU A 296 9.61 11.86 17.56
CA LEU A 296 8.86 12.77 16.69
C LEU A 296 8.12 13.87 17.46
N ALA A 297 7.58 13.58 18.63
CA ALA A 297 6.70 14.49 19.36
C ALA A 297 7.27 15.91 19.54
N PRO A 298 8.52 16.12 20.05
CA PRO A 298 9.09 17.45 20.19
C PRO A 298 9.36 18.12 18.82
N LEU A 299 9.67 17.36 17.77
CA LEU A 299 9.87 17.88 16.41
C LEU A 299 8.56 18.40 15.84
N LEU A 300 7.47 17.65 16.01
CA LEU A 300 6.13 18.04 15.55
C LEU A 300 5.67 19.32 16.25
N ALA A 301 5.88 19.44 17.56
CA ALA A 301 5.61 20.64 18.32
C ALA A 301 6.43 21.83 17.79
N GLY A 302 7.72 21.64 17.50
CA GLY A 302 8.60 22.65 16.91
C GLY A 302 8.18 23.06 15.49
N PHE A 303 7.47 22.19 14.76
CA PHE A 303 6.88 22.51 13.44
C PHE A 303 5.51 23.20 13.54
N GLY A 304 5.01 23.46 14.76
CA GLY A 304 3.67 24.01 15.00
C GLY A 304 2.55 23.04 14.61
N ARG A 305 2.81 21.73 14.62
CA ARG A 305 1.78 20.72 14.34
C ARG A 305 1.07 20.30 15.60
N THR A 306 -0.24 20.36 15.54
CA THR A 306 -1.15 19.80 16.56
C THR A 306 -1.86 18.60 15.99
N GLN A 307 -2.25 17.69 16.85
CA GLN A 307 -3.07 16.55 16.51
C GLN A 307 -4.51 17.03 16.20
N VAL A 308 -5.13 16.52 15.15
CA VAL A 308 -6.49 16.85 14.69
C VAL A 308 -7.41 15.65 14.93
#